data_b28135d69a61691cab36cd88ad528bd6
#
_entry.id   b28135d69a61691cab36cd88ad528bd6
#
_cell.length_a   1.000
_cell.length_b   1.000
_cell.length_c   1.000
_cell.angle_alpha   90.00
_cell.angle_beta   90.00
_cell.angle_gamma   90.00
#
_symmetry.space_group_name_H-M   'P 1'
#
loop_
_entity.id
_entity.type
_entity.pdbx_description
1 polymer ?
#
loop_
_entity_poly.entity_id
_entity_poly.type
_entity_poly.pdbx_seq_one_letter_code
_entity_poly.pdbx_strand_id
1 'polypeptide(L)'
;ELVTRATELGLSAIAITDRNSVAGVVRAFSALKELARLRDEARTAAAEAGPIIRSQRVTDHSSRQTVPHFTGQTDAPAMSDAPLPKLIAGARLVLTDSAVEWLALPTDLAAWSRLTRLLSLGKRRAAKGECHLQRADLAEWGNGMVLIALPPDPLDDPGPKNTRGDLRAIGRAFPGQCFLGAAPRYDGRDQIRFDRIGILAQEVSQPMVAVGDVLMHRSARR
;
A
#
# COMPACT_ATOMS: atom_id res chain seq x y z
N GLU A 1 9.22 -8.25 -0.80
CA GLU A 1 9.83 -7.09 -1.44
C GLU A 1 9.15 -5.77 -1.03
N LEU A 2 7.82 -5.56 -1.26
CA LEU A 2 7.10 -4.31 -0.86
C LEU A 2 7.17 -4.07 0.65
N VAL A 3 6.89 -5.10 1.45
CA VAL A 3 6.94 -5.02 2.92
C VAL A 3 8.36 -4.73 3.41
N THR A 4 9.36 -5.39 2.86
CA THR A 4 10.77 -5.14 3.18
C THR A 4 11.15 -3.69 2.89
N ARG A 5 10.74 -3.20 1.70
CA ARG A 5 10.99 -1.82 1.32
C ARG A 5 10.26 -0.80 2.20
N ALA A 6 9.01 -1.10 2.58
CA ALA A 6 8.27 -0.27 3.54
C ALA A 6 8.97 -0.19 4.90
N THR A 7 9.56 -1.30 5.36
CA THR A 7 10.35 -1.36 6.58
C THR A 7 11.64 -0.54 6.47
N GLU A 8 12.37 -0.66 5.37
CA GLU A 8 13.60 0.12 5.10
C GLU A 8 13.32 1.63 5.07
N LEU A 9 12.16 2.02 4.54
CA LEU A 9 11.72 3.42 4.48
C LEU A 9 11.12 3.93 5.80
N GLY A 10 11.01 3.10 6.84
CA GLY A 10 10.44 3.48 8.12
C GLY A 10 8.95 3.82 8.06
N LEU A 11 8.20 3.25 7.11
CA LEU A 11 6.76 3.49 7.00
C LEU A 11 6.03 2.87 8.20
N SER A 12 5.12 3.63 8.80
CA SER A 12 4.31 3.18 9.95
C SER A 12 3.25 2.15 9.55
N ALA A 13 2.79 2.15 8.29
CA ALA A 13 1.82 1.20 7.77
C ALA A 13 1.98 1.01 6.25
N ILE A 14 1.50 -0.13 5.74
CA ILE A 14 1.38 -0.42 4.31
C ILE A 14 0.06 -1.10 4.03
N ALA A 15 -0.70 -0.61 3.05
CA ALA A 15 -1.90 -1.25 2.55
C ALA A 15 -1.59 -2.15 1.35
N ILE A 16 -2.11 -3.37 1.36
CA ILE A 16 -2.02 -4.29 0.22
C ILE A 16 -3.42 -4.42 -0.38
N THR A 17 -3.54 -3.98 -1.65
CA THR A 17 -4.81 -3.83 -2.35
C THR A 17 -4.74 -4.40 -3.76
N ASP A 18 -4.65 -5.71 -3.87
CA ASP A 18 -4.64 -6.39 -5.17
C ASP A 18 -5.97 -6.18 -5.92
N ARG A 19 -5.89 -6.14 -7.25
CA ARG A 19 -7.06 -5.98 -8.12
C ARG A 19 -8.03 -7.16 -7.98
N ASN A 20 -9.24 -6.91 -7.49
CA ASN A 20 -10.30 -7.87 -7.23
C ASN A 20 -9.83 -9.14 -6.48
N SER A 21 -8.88 -8.96 -5.56
CA SER A 21 -8.25 -10.06 -4.84
C SER A 21 -7.67 -9.61 -3.51
N VAL A 22 -7.50 -10.55 -2.60
CA VAL A 22 -6.77 -10.38 -1.33
C VAL A 22 -5.56 -11.33 -1.23
N ALA A 23 -5.12 -11.91 -2.34
CA ALA A 23 -4.04 -12.91 -2.37
C ALA A 23 -2.70 -12.33 -1.87
N GLY A 24 -2.40 -11.07 -2.19
CA GLY A 24 -1.19 -10.38 -1.74
C GLY A 24 -1.15 -10.13 -0.24
N VAL A 25 -2.31 -10.01 0.41
CA VAL A 25 -2.41 -9.80 1.88
C VAL A 25 -1.76 -10.96 2.62
N VAL A 26 -2.02 -12.21 2.21
CA VAL A 26 -1.44 -13.40 2.83
C VAL A 26 0.09 -13.42 2.70
N ARG A 27 0.60 -13.08 1.52
CA ARG A 27 2.04 -13.00 1.25
C ARG A 27 2.71 -11.90 2.09
N ALA A 28 2.07 -10.72 2.19
CA ALA A 28 2.57 -9.62 2.99
C ALA A 28 2.59 -9.97 4.48
N PHE A 29 1.55 -10.63 4.99
CA PHE A 29 1.47 -11.09 6.37
C PHE A 29 2.59 -12.11 6.69
N SER A 30 2.82 -13.09 5.81
CA SER A 30 3.91 -14.05 5.97
C SER A 30 5.28 -13.37 5.95
N ALA A 31 5.48 -12.38 5.06
CA ALA A 31 6.72 -11.63 5.00
C ALA A 31 6.97 -10.80 6.29
N LEU A 32 5.93 -10.19 6.86
CA LEU A 32 6.04 -9.47 8.14
C LEU A 32 6.40 -10.41 9.30
N LYS A 33 5.77 -11.58 9.38
CA LYS A 33 6.11 -12.60 10.39
C LYS A 33 7.57 -13.03 10.28
N GLU A 34 8.05 -13.27 9.07
CA GLU A 34 9.43 -13.67 8.84
C GLU A 34 10.42 -12.56 9.21
N LEU A 35 10.12 -11.29 8.87
CA LEU A 35 10.94 -10.16 9.28
C LEU A 35 10.97 -9.99 10.80
N ALA A 36 9.84 -10.21 11.49
CA ALA A 36 9.79 -10.19 12.95
C ALA A 36 10.70 -11.27 13.54
N ARG A 37 10.57 -12.52 13.06
CA ARG A 37 11.39 -13.65 13.51
C ARG A 37 12.88 -13.37 13.33
N LEU A 38 13.30 -12.93 12.14
CA LEU A 38 14.72 -12.62 11.86
C LEU A 38 15.27 -11.50 12.76
N ARG A 39 14.44 -10.50 13.10
CA ARG A 39 14.82 -9.44 14.03
C ARG A 39 15.01 -9.95 15.45
N ASP A 40 14.12 -10.80 15.92
CA ASP A 40 14.20 -11.38 17.26
C ASP A 40 15.43 -12.27 17.38
N GLU A 41 15.73 -13.07 16.35
CA GLU A 41 16.96 -13.88 16.30
C GLU A 41 18.22 -13.01 16.30
N ALA A 42 18.24 -11.93 15.51
CA ALA A 42 19.37 -11.00 15.48
C ALA A 42 19.58 -10.30 16.84
N ARG A 43 18.51 -9.92 17.54
CA ARG A 43 18.59 -9.34 18.89
C ARG A 43 19.13 -10.32 19.92
N THR A 44 18.68 -11.57 19.85
CA THR A 44 19.15 -12.63 20.75
C THR A 44 20.63 -12.89 20.51
N ALA A 45 21.06 -13.04 19.26
CA ALA A 45 22.47 -13.23 18.91
C ALA A 45 23.35 -12.05 19.34
N ALA A 46 22.87 -10.80 19.20
CA ALA A 46 23.59 -9.62 19.66
C ALA A 46 23.70 -9.55 21.19
N ALA A 47 22.67 -9.99 21.92
CA ALA A 47 22.70 -10.08 23.38
C ALA A 47 23.68 -11.15 23.88
N GLU A 48 23.75 -12.29 23.20
CA GLU A 48 24.68 -13.38 23.53
C GLU A 48 26.13 -13.04 23.19
N ALA A 49 26.37 -12.24 22.13
CA ALA A 49 27.72 -11.82 21.74
C ALA A 49 28.41 -10.85 22.75
N GLY A 50 27.62 -10.27 23.66
CA GLY A 50 28.12 -9.31 24.66
C GLY A 50 28.60 -7.98 24.04
N PRO A 51 28.97 -6.99 24.85
CA PRO A 51 29.49 -5.71 24.33
C PRO A 51 30.85 -5.94 23.66
N ILE A 52 30.92 -5.58 22.37
CA ILE A 52 32.21 -5.53 21.64
C ILE A 52 33.06 -4.47 22.35
N ILE A 53 34.06 -4.90 23.17
CA ILE A 53 35.05 -4.02 23.72
C ILE A 53 35.89 -3.55 22.53
N ARG A 54 35.59 -2.35 22.01
CA ARG A 54 36.50 -1.67 21.08
C ARG A 54 37.77 -1.41 21.84
N SER A 55 38.78 -2.25 21.63
CA SER A 55 40.15 -1.97 22.10
C SER A 55 40.56 -0.61 21.52
N GLN A 56 40.78 0.36 22.42
CA GLN A 56 41.34 1.64 22.04
C GLN A 56 42.68 1.36 21.34
N ARG A 57 42.79 1.84 20.10
CA ARG A 57 44.12 1.85 19.42
C ARG A 57 45.08 2.62 20.28
N VAL A 58 46.04 1.91 20.78
CA VAL A 58 47.31 2.53 21.26
C VAL A 58 47.93 3.19 20.04
N THR A 59 47.99 4.50 20.01
CA THR A 59 48.70 5.26 18.99
C THR A 59 50.19 5.11 19.25
N ASP A 60 50.81 4.21 18.52
CA ASP A 60 52.26 4.18 18.42
C ASP A 60 52.68 5.18 17.35
N HIS A 61 53.43 6.18 17.76
CA HIS A 61 53.99 7.23 16.92
C HIS A 61 55.28 6.73 16.31
N SER A 62 55.25 5.98 15.23
CA SER A 62 56.44 5.83 14.38
C SER A 62 56.11 5.20 13.03
N SER A 63 56.57 5.93 12.01
CA SER A 63 56.79 5.54 10.62
C SER A 63 55.57 5.51 9.66
N ARG A 64 55.69 6.44 8.73
CA ARG A 64 55.00 6.60 7.44
C ARG A 64 55.02 5.31 6.60
N GLN A 65 53.84 4.81 6.24
CA GLN A 65 53.55 4.29 4.89
C GLN A 65 52.03 4.11 4.75
N THR A 66 51.44 4.97 3.95
CA THR A 66 50.05 4.89 3.55
C THR A 66 49.89 3.78 2.51
N VAL A 67 49.28 2.68 2.91
CA VAL A 67 48.75 1.68 2.01
C VAL A 67 47.20 1.77 2.10
N PRO A 68 46.47 1.97 1.00
CA PRO A 68 45.03 1.96 1.07
C PRO A 68 44.55 0.53 1.34
N HIS A 69 44.17 0.25 2.59
CA HIS A 69 43.43 -0.96 2.90
C HIS A 69 42.03 -0.84 2.36
N PHE A 70 41.77 -1.56 1.30
CA PHE A 70 40.43 -1.84 0.80
C PHE A 70 39.79 -2.80 1.82
N THR A 71 39.16 -2.26 2.85
CA THR A 71 38.28 -3.04 3.72
C THR A 71 36.99 -3.27 2.93
N GLY A 72 36.85 -4.47 2.37
CA GLY A 72 35.61 -4.98 1.86
C GLY A 72 34.58 -5.02 3.00
N GLN A 73 33.92 -3.91 3.20
CA GLN A 73 32.71 -3.85 4.01
C GLN A 73 31.63 -4.51 3.16
N THR A 74 31.36 -5.77 3.45
CA THR A 74 30.11 -6.38 3.03
C THR A 74 29.02 -5.62 3.78
N ASP A 75 28.42 -4.63 3.11
CA ASP A 75 27.17 -4.00 3.55
C ASP A 75 26.06 -5.05 3.54
N ALA A 76 26.08 -5.94 4.52
CA ALA A 76 24.85 -6.58 4.95
C ALA A 76 23.97 -5.41 5.45
N PRO A 77 22.76 -5.18 4.88
CA PRO A 77 21.92 -4.09 5.31
C PRO A 77 21.66 -4.29 6.81
N ALA A 78 22.18 -3.38 7.63
CA ALA A 78 21.87 -3.34 9.05
C ALA A 78 20.34 -3.37 9.14
N MET A 79 19.78 -4.43 9.74
CA MET A 79 18.33 -4.54 9.89
C MET A 79 17.89 -3.33 10.72
N SER A 80 17.20 -2.40 10.04
CA SER A 80 16.73 -1.15 10.64
C SER A 80 16.00 -1.45 11.95
N ASP A 81 16.35 -0.75 13.05
CA ASP A 81 15.63 -0.82 14.33
C ASP A 81 14.24 -0.17 14.26
N ALA A 82 13.88 0.43 13.11
CA ALA A 82 12.56 1.00 12.88
C ALA A 82 11.47 -0.06 13.09
N PRO A 83 10.34 0.30 13.71
CA PRO A 83 9.23 -0.65 13.92
C PRO A 83 8.75 -1.22 12.59
N LEU A 84 8.28 -2.47 12.61
CA LEU A 84 7.66 -3.08 11.42
C LEU A 84 6.37 -2.33 11.06
N PRO A 85 6.10 -2.10 9.77
CA PRO A 85 4.90 -1.42 9.36
C PRO A 85 3.65 -2.25 9.70
N LYS A 86 2.59 -1.57 10.14
CA LYS A 86 1.27 -2.19 10.30
C LYS A 86 0.74 -2.60 8.92
N LEU A 87 0.30 -3.85 8.78
CA LEU A 87 -0.36 -4.31 7.57
C LEU A 87 -1.83 -3.88 7.58
N ILE A 88 -2.24 -3.17 6.54
CA ILE A 88 -3.64 -2.85 6.24
C ILE A 88 -4.07 -3.78 5.12
N ALA A 89 -5.00 -4.69 5.44
CA ALA A 89 -5.57 -5.60 4.46
C ALA A 89 -6.66 -4.88 3.64
N GLY A 90 -6.70 -5.11 2.33
CA GLY A 90 -7.72 -4.52 1.47
C GLY A 90 -7.76 -5.15 0.09
N ALA A 91 -8.56 -4.58 -0.78
CA ALA A 91 -8.62 -4.91 -2.19
C ALA A 91 -8.91 -3.68 -3.04
N ARG A 92 -8.41 -3.67 -4.27
CA ARG A 92 -8.78 -2.71 -5.30
C ARG A 92 -9.97 -3.29 -6.07
N LEU A 93 -11.13 -2.74 -5.87
CA LEU A 93 -12.36 -3.18 -6.54
C LEU A 93 -12.47 -2.51 -7.91
N VAL A 94 -12.57 -3.32 -8.95
CA VAL A 94 -12.79 -2.89 -10.33
C VAL A 94 -14.17 -3.38 -10.73
N LEU A 95 -15.07 -2.42 -10.99
CA LEU A 95 -16.46 -2.68 -11.28
C LEU A 95 -16.69 -2.69 -12.80
N THR A 96 -17.52 -3.61 -13.28
CA THR A 96 -17.79 -3.74 -14.72
C THR A 96 -18.65 -2.60 -15.28
N ASP A 97 -19.41 -1.94 -14.41
CA ASP A 97 -20.37 -0.86 -14.73
C ASP A 97 -19.93 0.52 -14.23
N SER A 98 -18.68 0.68 -13.78
CA SER A 98 -18.09 1.95 -13.36
C SER A 98 -16.69 2.14 -13.92
N ALA A 99 -16.30 3.39 -14.20
CA ALA A 99 -14.92 3.75 -14.51
C ALA A 99 -14.10 4.03 -13.25
N VAL A 100 -14.75 4.22 -12.09
CA VAL A 100 -14.09 4.46 -10.81
C VAL A 100 -13.64 3.14 -10.23
N GLU A 101 -12.36 3.04 -9.88
CA GLU A 101 -11.84 1.93 -9.08
C GLU A 101 -11.87 2.31 -7.59
N TRP A 102 -12.05 1.35 -6.71
CA TRP A 102 -12.22 1.61 -5.29
C TRP A 102 -11.22 0.80 -4.47
N LEU A 103 -10.40 1.48 -3.67
CA LEU A 103 -9.66 0.79 -2.61
C LEU A 103 -10.62 0.56 -1.44
N ALA A 104 -10.88 -0.69 -1.13
CA ALA A 104 -11.74 -1.11 -0.04
C ALA A 104 -10.89 -1.64 1.11
N LEU A 105 -10.88 -0.90 2.23
CA LEU A 105 -10.07 -1.18 3.41
C LEU A 105 -11.00 -1.49 4.59
N PRO A 106 -11.22 -2.76 4.93
CA PRO A 106 -12.06 -3.18 6.07
C PRO A 106 -11.54 -2.62 7.40
N THR A 107 -12.43 -2.10 8.23
CA THR A 107 -12.07 -1.55 9.54
C THR A 107 -12.14 -2.58 10.67
N ASP A 108 -12.89 -3.68 10.46
CA ASP A 108 -13.09 -4.75 11.42
C ASP A 108 -13.24 -6.12 10.73
N LEU A 109 -13.38 -7.18 11.52
CA LEU A 109 -13.55 -8.56 11.04
C LEU A 109 -14.87 -8.74 10.27
N ALA A 110 -15.93 -8.04 10.65
CA ALA A 110 -17.21 -8.12 9.96
C ALA A 110 -17.13 -7.47 8.56
N ALA A 111 -16.46 -6.33 8.46
CA ALA A 111 -16.16 -5.68 7.17
C ALA A 111 -15.22 -6.53 6.30
N TRP A 112 -14.22 -7.19 6.89
CA TRP A 112 -13.38 -8.16 6.19
C TRP A 112 -14.20 -9.33 5.62
N SER A 113 -15.14 -9.87 6.40
CA SER A 113 -16.04 -10.93 5.94
C SER A 113 -16.93 -10.46 4.79
N ARG A 114 -17.41 -9.20 4.82
CA ARG A 114 -18.17 -8.60 3.71
C ARG A 114 -17.30 -8.45 2.45
N LEU A 115 -16.08 -7.95 2.57
CA LEU A 115 -15.16 -7.81 1.45
C LEU A 115 -14.86 -9.16 0.78
N THR A 116 -14.58 -10.20 1.57
CA THR A 116 -14.27 -11.53 1.02
C THR A 116 -15.50 -12.18 0.36
N ARG A 117 -16.72 -11.94 0.89
CA ARG A 117 -17.98 -12.35 0.26
C ARG A 117 -18.20 -11.62 -1.05
N LEU A 118 -18.01 -10.30 -1.10
CA LEU A 118 -18.10 -9.48 -2.29
C LEU A 118 -17.18 -10.02 -3.41
N LEU A 119 -15.91 -10.25 -3.10
CA LEU A 119 -14.95 -10.81 -4.06
C LEU A 119 -15.35 -12.22 -4.52
N SER A 120 -15.85 -13.05 -3.61
CA SER A 120 -16.32 -14.40 -3.94
C SER A 120 -17.53 -14.37 -4.88
N LEU A 121 -18.48 -13.43 -4.67
CA LEU A 121 -19.62 -13.21 -5.54
C LEU A 121 -19.19 -12.86 -6.96
N GLY A 122 -18.27 -11.87 -7.09
CA GLY A 122 -17.76 -11.47 -8.39
C GLY A 122 -17.02 -12.59 -9.13
N LYS A 123 -16.23 -13.40 -8.41
CA LYS A 123 -15.52 -14.55 -8.99
C LYS A 123 -16.45 -15.67 -9.43
N ARG A 124 -17.55 -15.91 -8.70
CA ARG A 124 -18.54 -16.93 -9.07
C ARG A 124 -19.34 -16.57 -10.32
N ARG A 125 -19.45 -15.29 -10.66
CA ARG A 125 -20.15 -14.80 -11.86
C ARG A 125 -19.28 -14.78 -13.12
N ALA A 126 -17.96 -15.00 -12.96
CA ALA A 126 -16.99 -14.85 -14.03
C ALA A 126 -16.28 -16.16 -14.37
N ALA A 127 -15.61 -16.21 -15.50
CA ALA A 127 -14.73 -17.30 -15.88
C ALA A 127 -13.53 -17.40 -14.89
N LYS A 128 -12.86 -18.56 -14.89
CA LYS A 128 -11.69 -18.77 -14.03
C LYS A 128 -10.61 -17.73 -14.31
N GLY A 129 -10.21 -17.02 -13.26
CA GLY A 129 -9.21 -15.95 -13.33
C GLY A 129 -9.81 -14.54 -13.42
N GLU A 130 -11.10 -14.42 -13.67
CA GLU A 130 -11.83 -13.16 -13.75
C GLU A 130 -12.66 -12.86 -12.50
N CYS A 131 -13.20 -11.63 -12.43
CA CYS A 131 -14.08 -11.21 -11.35
C CYS A 131 -15.00 -10.11 -11.85
N HIS A 132 -16.31 -10.37 -11.85
CA HIS A 132 -17.34 -9.44 -12.31
C HIS A 132 -18.09 -8.85 -11.12
N LEU A 133 -17.70 -7.65 -10.72
CA LEU A 133 -18.35 -6.85 -9.69
C LEU A 133 -19.11 -5.68 -10.31
N GLN A 134 -20.21 -5.30 -9.70
CA GLN A 134 -21.04 -4.16 -10.08
C GLN A 134 -21.17 -3.17 -8.93
N ARG A 135 -21.59 -1.93 -9.22
CA ARG A 135 -21.85 -0.90 -8.19
C ARG A 135 -22.88 -1.35 -7.15
N ALA A 136 -23.90 -2.09 -7.61
CA ALA A 136 -24.91 -2.66 -6.71
C ALA A 136 -24.30 -3.60 -5.67
N ASP A 137 -23.33 -4.43 -6.07
CA ASP A 137 -22.62 -5.32 -5.15
C ASP A 137 -21.84 -4.53 -4.10
N LEU A 138 -21.13 -3.46 -4.52
CA LEU A 138 -20.43 -2.60 -3.60
C LEU A 138 -21.40 -1.89 -2.64
N ALA A 139 -22.54 -1.41 -3.14
CA ALA A 139 -23.55 -0.78 -2.31
C ALA A 139 -24.15 -1.74 -1.26
N GLU A 140 -24.28 -3.01 -1.58
CA GLU A 140 -24.77 -4.04 -0.65
C GLU A 140 -23.73 -4.44 0.41
N TRP A 141 -22.45 -4.59 0.00
CA TRP A 141 -21.41 -5.20 0.85
C TRP A 141 -20.37 -4.23 1.41
N GLY A 142 -20.36 -2.95 1.00
CA GLY A 142 -19.31 -1.97 1.32
C GLY A 142 -19.32 -1.42 2.75
N ASN A 143 -20.34 -1.72 3.55
CA ASN A 143 -20.47 -1.16 4.90
C ASN A 143 -19.31 -1.57 5.82
N GLY A 144 -18.80 -0.61 6.62
CA GLY A 144 -17.67 -0.82 7.55
C GLY A 144 -16.30 -0.84 6.86
N MET A 145 -16.23 -0.41 5.61
CA MET A 145 -14.97 -0.25 4.87
C MET A 145 -14.66 1.24 4.69
N VAL A 146 -13.40 1.61 4.80
CA VAL A 146 -12.92 2.86 4.22
C VAL A 146 -12.82 2.64 2.71
N LEU A 147 -13.55 3.44 1.94
CA LEU A 147 -13.62 3.38 0.49
C LEU A 147 -12.88 4.58 -0.11
N ILE A 148 -11.80 4.33 -0.83
CA ILE A 148 -11.04 5.38 -1.49
C ILE A 148 -11.25 5.24 -2.99
N ALA A 149 -11.94 6.20 -3.59
CA ALA A 149 -12.19 6.26 -5.02
C ALA A 149 -10.93 6.66 -5.78
N LEU A 150 -10.59 5.93 -6.82
CA LEU A 150 -9.56 6.28 -7.79
C LEU A 150 -10.27 6.62 -9.12
N PRO A 151 -10.53 7.91 -9.37
CA PRO A 151 -11.20 8.33 -10.60
C PRO A 151 -10.31 8.06 -11.82
N PRO A 152 -10.90 7.78 -13.01
CA PRO A 152 -10.14 7.63 -14.24
C PRO A 152 -9.45 8.93 -14.64
N ASP A 153 -8.44 8.84 -15.48
CA ASP A 153 -7.80 9.98 -16.11
C ASP A 153 -7.89 9.88 -17.65
N PRO A 154 -8.39 10.87 -18.35
CA PRO A 154 -8.80 12.18 -17.85
C PRO A 154 -10.13 12.14 -17.09
N LEU A 155 -10.29 13.05 -16.10
CA LEU A 155 -11.52 13.15 -15.29
C LEU A 155 -12.77 13.56 -16.08
N ASP A 156 -12.59 13.99 -17.31
CA ASP A 156 -13.62 14.55 -18.18
C ASP A 156 -14.20 13.51 -19.16
N ASP A 157 -14.02 12.22 -18.92
CA ASP A 157 -14.55 11.20 -19.79
C ASP A 157 -16.11 11.28 -19.83
N PRO A 158 -16.71 11.80 -20.92
CA PRO A 158 -18.17 11.83 -21.08
C PRO A 158 -18.75 10.47 -21.42
N GLY A 159 -17.96 9.40 -21.32
CA GLY A 159 -18.35 8.03 -21.64
C GLY A 159 -19.59 7.56 -20.87
N PRO A 160 -20.17 6.40 -21.22
CA PRO A 160 -21.42 5.89 -20.62
C PRO A 160 -21.33 5.63 -19.10
N LYS A 161 -20.12 5.74 -18.53
CA LYS A 161 -19.82 5.54 -17.11
C LYS A 161 -19.68 6.90 -16.43
N ASN A 162 -20.74 7.39 -15.81
CA ASN A 162 -20.80 8.68 -15.14
C ASN A 162 -20.01 8.67 -13.82
N THR A 163 -18.74 9.04 -13.87
CA THR A 163 -17.84 9.12 -12.68
C THR A 163 -18.46 9.92 -11.53
N ARG A 164 -19.02 11.12 -11.81
CA ARG A 164 -19.64 11.96 -10.75
C ARG A 164 -20.86 11.30 -10.13
N GLY A 165 -21.67 10.66 -10.96
CA GLY A 165 -22.85 9.91 -10.52
C GLY A 165 -22.48 8.74 -9.63
N ASP A 166 -21.46 7.98 -10.00
CA ASP A 166 -20.96 6.83 -9.24
C ASP A 166 -20.42 7.25 -7.88
N LEU A 167 -19.59 8.29 -7.84
CA LEU A 167 -19.04 8.85 -6.59
C LEU A 167 -20.15 9.32 -5.65
N ARG A 168 -21.16 10.05 -6.17
CA ARG A 168 -22.30 10.50 -5.36
C ARG A 168 -23.16 9.34 -4.87
N ALA A 169 -23.38 8.32 -5.69
CA ALA A 169 -24.19 7.16 -5.33
C ALA A 169 -23.55 6.36 -4.18
N ILE A 170 -22.27 6.05 -4.31
CA ILE A 170 -21.53 5.32 -3.27
C ILE A 170 -21.31 6.20 -2.00
N GLY A 171 -21.03 7.50 -2.17
CA GLY A 171 -20.91 8.42 -1.05
C GLY A 171 -22.19 8.55 -0.22
N ARG A 172 -23.37 8.52 -0.86
CA ARG A 172 -24.66 8.49 -0.17
C ARG A 172 -24.93 7.18 0.55
N ALA A 173 -24.51 6.05 -0.06
CA ALA A 173 -24.66 4.74 0.56
C ALA A 173 -23.78 4.57 1.82
N PHE A 174 -22.61 5.24 1.85
CA PHE A 174 -21.62 5.11 2.92
C PHE A 174 -21.13 6.48 3.43
N PRO A 175 -21.97 7.25 4.14
CA PRO A 175 -21.60 8.56 4.64
C PRO A 175 -20.37 8.49 5.57
N GLY A 176 -19.40 9.38 5.34
CA GLY A 176 -18.18 9.45 6.14
C GLY A 176 -17.15 8.33 5.91
N GLN A 177 -17.44 7.35 5.04
CA GLN A 177 -16.55 6.24 4.73
C GLN A 177 -15.86 6.38 3.37
N CYS A 178 -16.24 7.38 2.56
CA CYS A 178 -15.78 7.57 1.18
C CYS A 178 -14.82 8.75 1.07
N PHE A 179 -13.72 8.52 0.34
CA PHE A 179 -12.66 9.51 0.09
C PHE A 179 -12.28 9.51 -1.39
N LEU A 180 -11.79 10.63 -1.90
CA LEU A 180 -11.14 10.70 -3.22
C LEU A 180 -9.62 10.53 -3.09
N GLY A 181 -9.08 9.52 -3.75
CA GLY A 181 -7.65 9.25 -3.79
C GLY A 181 -6.93 10.14 -4.81
N ALA A 182 -5.89 10.83 -4.36
CA ALA A 182 -4.97 11.57 -5.20
C ALA A 182 -3.64 10.82 -5.28
N ALA A 183 -3.36 10.20 -6.43
CA ALA A 183 -2.15 9.44 -6.69
C ALA A 183 -1.22 10.21 -7.64
N PRO A 184 0.06 10.42 -7.30
CA PRO A 184 1.03 11.01 -8.22
C PRO A 184 1.38 10.01 -9.32
N ARG A 185 1.52 10.50 -10.56
CA ARG A 185 1.95 9.71 -11.72
C ARG A 185 3.36 10.05 -12.17
N TYR A 186 3.91 11.17 -11.67
CA TYR A 186 5.24 11.66 -11.98
C TYR A 186 5.45 11.93 -13.49
N ASP A 187 4.38 12.35 -14.19
CA ASP A 187 4.36 12.67 -15.62
C ASP A 187 4.45 14.19 -15.90
N GLY A 188 4.72 15.00 -14.86
CA GLY A 188 4.77 16.46 -14.92
C GLY A 188 3.40 17.15 -14.90
N ARG A 189 2.28 16.40 -14.80
CA ARG A 189 0.91 16.92 -14.78
C ARG A 189 0.21 16.74 -13.44
N ASP A 190 0.93 16.33 -12.42
CA ASP A 190 0.34 15.97 -11.12
C ASP A 190 -0.38 17.15 -10.47
N GLN A 191 0.15 18.39 -10.57
CA GLN A 191 -0.52 19.57 -10.02
C GLN A 191 -1.91 19.77 -10.65
N ILE A 192 -1.99 19.73 -12.00
CA ILE A 192 -3.28 19.88 -12.70
C ILE A 192 -4.24 18.76 -12.33
N ARG A 193 -3.73 17.55 -12.17
CA ARG A 193 -4.55 16.39 -11.78
C ARG A 193 -5.09 16.57 -10.36
N PHE A 194 -4.27 17.01 -9.41
CA PHE A 194 -4.69 17.23 -8.02
C PHE A 194 -5.70 18.37 -7.90
N ASP A 195 -5.52 19.45 -8.65
CA ASP A 195 -6.50 20.54 -8.70
C ASP A 195 -7.86 20.05 -9.21
N ARG A 196 -7.88 19.24 -10.28
CA ARG A 196 -9.12 18.63 -10.81
C ARG A 196 -9.77 17.67 -9.83
N ILE A 197 -8.98 16.82 -9.15
CA ILE A 197 -9.48 15.93 -8.10
C ILE A 197 -10.04 16.77 -6.94
N GLY A 198 -9.40 17.87 -6.57
CA GLY A 198 -9.88 18.80 -5.53
C GLY A 198 -11.23 19.41 -5.87
N ILE A 199 -11.42 19.88 -7.10
CA ILE A 199 -12.72 20.37 -7.59
C ILE A 199 -13.77 19.27 -7.53
N LEU A 200 -13.46 18.07 -8.04
CA LEU A 200 -14.36 16.92 -8.01
C LEU A 200 -14.75 16.53 -6.57
N ALA A 201 -13.79 16.57 -5.64
CA ALA A 201 -14.00 16.28 -4.22
C ALA A 201 -15.04 17.22 -3.60
N GLN A 202 -14.95 18.52 -3.90
CA GLN A 202 -15.95 19.52 -3.47
C GLN A 202 -17.34 19.24 -4.10
N GLU A 203 -17.40 18.97 -5.40
CA GLU A 203 -18.64 18.70 -6.12
C GLU A 203 -19.40 17.46 -5.60
N VAL A 204 -18.66 16.43 -5.15
CA VAL A 204 -19.25 15.18 -4.63
C VAL A 204 -19.31 15.12 -3.11
N SER A 205 -18.82 16.18 -2.42
CA SER A 205 -18.75 16.28 -0.95
C SER A 205 -18.01 15.10 -0.31
N GLN A 206 -16.88 14.70 -0.89
CA GLN A 206 -16.01 13.66 -0.35
C GLN A 206 -14.60 14.22 -0.11
N PRO A 207 -13.99 14.00 1.07
CA PRO A 207 -12.67 14.52 1.35
C PRO A 207 -11.60 13.82 0.50
N MET A 208 -10.55 14.57 0.16
CA MET A 208 -9.41 14.09 -0.59
C MET A 208 -8.38 13.42 0.32
N VAL A 209 -7.77 12.33 -0.14
CA VAL A 209 -6.69 11.63 0.56
C VAL A 209 -5.55 11.32 -0.40
N ALA A 210 -4.31 11.52 0.04
CA ALA A 210 -3.14 11.11 -0.72
C ALA A 210 -3.00 9.59 -0.71
N VAL A 211 -2.77 9.00 -1.88
CA VAL A 211 -2.49 7.57 -2.03
C VAL A 211 -1.22 7.37 -2.87
N GLY A 212 -0.43 6.36 -2.53
CA GLY A 212 0.80 6.07 -3.26
C GLY A 212 0.56 5.39 -4.60
N ASP A 213 -0.48 4.57 -4.70
CA ASP A 213 -0.80 3.69 -5.84
C ASP A 213 0.44 2.95 -6.40
N VAL A 214 1.29 2.47 -5.48
CA VAL A 214 2.59 1.88 -5.79
C VAL A 214 2.42 0.45 -6.29
N LEU A 215 2.79 0.20 -7.55
CA LEU A 215 2.76 -1.13 -8.16
C LEU A 215 4.08 -1.90 -7.98
N MET A 216 5.21 -1.19 -7.91
CA MET A 216 6.55 -1.77 -7.83
C MET A 216 7.36 -1.15 -6.69
N HIS A 217 8.17 -1.97 -6.02
CA HIS A 217 9.00 -1.52 -4.89
C HIS A 217 10.27 -0.73 -5.33
N ARG A 218 10.64 -0.80 -6.61
CA ARG A 218 11.75 -0.06 -7.22
C ARG A 218 11.41 0.35 -8.65
N SER A 219 11.88 1.52 -9.08
CA SER A 219 11.67 2.03 -10.44
C SER A 219 12.25 1.12 -11.54
N ALA A 220 13.33 0.41 -11.27
CA ALA A 220 13.97 -0.53 -12.21
C ALA A 220 13.13 -1.78 -12.53
N ARG A 221 11.99 -1.98 -11.86
CA ARG A 221 11.07 -3.10 -12.11
C ARG A 221 9.76 -2.69 -12.80
N ARG A 222 9.73 -1.51 -13.39
CA ARG A 222 8.63 -1.03 -14.24
C ARG A 222 8.62 -1.71 -15.60
#